data_162827defdab1042cea8606f7b2b1ee0
#
_entry.id   162827defdab1042cea8606f7b2b1ee0
#
_cell.length_a   1.000
_cell.length_b   1.000
_cell.length_c   1.000
_cell.angle_alpha   90.00
_cell.angle_beta   90.00
_cell.angle_gamma   90.00
#
_symmetry.space_group_name_H-M   'P 1'
#
loop_
_entity.id
_entity.type
_entity.pdbx_description
1 polymer ?
#
loop_
_entity_poly.entity_id
_entity_poly.type
_entity_poly.pdbx_seq_one_letter_code
_entity_poly.pdbx_strand_id
1 'polypeptide(L)'
;MAELSRRRFTLAGLGAAGLGIAATDLVVGGGVAAAAPVPDAGADQSWPFLTQGFGPVSVAPGDRRYPDLLLRGYNRRFTGNPDAVKLVGSTSQVVQAVNEAVAAGKRVTVRGGGHCLENFVDDPDVRVVIDLSEMRAVYFDATMNAFAVEGGAILSQVYRTLDLGWGVTIPGGSCPSVGVGGHITGGGYGVLSRLYGLVADNLYAVEVVVVDAFGMARSVIATSSANDPNRDLWWAHAGGGGGNFGIVTRFWLRSPGATGTDPTKLLPPTPGGIMITTLFWDWSQLDEAAFTTLVTNFGTWHEQNSAPGAAANQLWASLIAIRQGKGGVIVRAQVDPTVTGTQQMLTDFAAAMTRNVAAAPAASTTGNLPWLYTTTTSASEVAGVFGIPSLLLRSKTKGAYHKKGYTPDQLRTVYRYLTSPSYTYASGLMGLFSFGGKVNSFSPTTTAVPHRDSVMLASFSNYWSDAADETRQLQWVRELYRDVYATTGGVPVPNGVTDGNYVNWPDVDLADPAWNTSSAPWSTIYYKDNYARLQQIKAARDPRDIFHHALSVRPH
;
A
#
# COMPACT_ATOMS: atom_id res chain seq x y z
N MET A 1 15.86 -41.41 -16.09
CA MET A 1 16.16 -40.93 -14.74
C MET A 1 16.55 -39.44 -14.68
N ALA A 2 16.86 -38.77 -15.77
CA ALA A 2 17.20 -37.33 -15.80
C ALA A 2 16.00 -36.37 -15.88
N GLU A 3 14.85 -36.80 -16.37
CA GLU A 3 13.64 -35.97 -16.50
C GLU A 3 12.82 -35.80 -15.20
N LEU A 4 12.86 -36.79 -14.32
CA LEU A 4 12.20 -36.71 -13.01
C LEU A 4 12.87 -35.74 -12.04
N SER A 5 14.18 -35.47 -12.23
CA SER A 5 14.94 -34.50 -11.44
C SER A 5 14.57 -33.05 -11.77
N ARG A 6 14.28 -32.72 -13.04
CA ARG A 6 13.92 -31.36 -13.47
C ARG A 6 12.51 -30.93 -13.01
N ARG A 7 11.54 -31.83 -13.03
CA ARG A 7 10.18 -31.50 -12.55
C ARG A 7 10.10 -31.26 -11.04
N ARG A 8 10.91 -31.99 -10.25
CA ARG A 8 10.97 -31.74 -8.79
C ARG A 8 11.70 -30.43 -8.44
N PHE A 9 12.65 -30.01 -9.24
CA PHE A 9 13.36 -28.74 -9.03
C PHE A 9 12.48 -27.52 -9.37
N THR A 10 11.61 -27.62 -10.37
CA THR A 10 10.68 -26.54 -10.77
C THR A 10 9.54 -26.36 -9.76
N LEU A 11 9.04 -27.44 -9.14
CA LEU A 11 8.03 -27.34 -8.07
C LEU A 11 8.61 -26.78 -6.75
N ALA A 12 9.85 -27.12 -6.41
CA ALA A 12 10.52 -26.56 -5.25
C ALA A 12 10.88 -25.07 -5.45
N GLY A 13 11.20 -24.66 -6.69
CA GLY A 13 11.51 -23.27 -7.03
C GLY A 13 10.28 -22.34 -6.99
N LEU A 14 9.12 -22.81 -7.43
CA LEU A 14 7.87 -22.04 -7.39
C LEU A 14 7.28 -21.93 -5.98
N GLY A 15 7.48 -22.96 -5.14
CA GLY A 15 7.08 -22.91 -3.73
C GLY A 15 7.98 -21.98 -2.89
N ALA A 16 9.25 -21.83 -3.24
CA ALA A 16 10.20 -21.02 -2.48
C ALA A 16 10.20 -19.53 -2.89
N ALA A 17 9.98 -19.22 -4.16
CA ALA A 17 9.99 -17.83 -4.65
C ALA A 17 8.72 -17.03 -4.31
N GLY A 18 7.58 -17.72 -4.15
CA GLY A 18 6.31 -17.07 -3.77
C GLY A 18 5.98 -17.11 -2.29
N LEU A 19 6.65 -17.96 -1.50
CA LEU A 19 6.23 -18.29 -0.13
C LEU A 19 7.31 -18.15 0.92
N GLY A 20 8.54 -17.78 0.59
CA GLY A 20 9.60 -17.39 1.55
C GLY A 20 9.73 -18.28 2.80
N ILE A 21 9.53 -19.60 2.71
CA ILE A 21 9.83 -20.53 3.80
C ILE A 21 10.30 -21.87 3.19
N ALA A 22 11.61 -22.05 3.08
CA ALA A 22 12.21 -23.35 3.19
C ALA A 22 12.73 -23.48 4.62
N ALA A 23 12.05 -24.24 5.47
CA ALA A 23 12.64 -24.71 6.71
C ALA A 23 13.71 -25.74 6.33
N THR A 24 14.97 -25.31 6.29
CA THR A 24 16.12 -26.22 6.37
C THR A 24 16.62 -26.13 7.79
N ASP A 25 16.39 -27.21 8.55
CA ASP A 25 17.09 -27.45 9.80
C ASP A 25 18.60 -27.51 9.53
N LEU A 26 19.29 -26.41 9.81
CA LEU A 26 20.75 -26.43 9.94
C LEU A 26 21.06 -26.37 11.44
N VAL A 27 21.22 -27.54 12.03
CA VAL A 27 21.86 -27.67 13.34
C VAL A 27 23.33 -27.36 13.14
N VAL A 28 23.76 -26.14 13.43
CA VAL A 28 25.20 -25.83 13.58
C VAL A 28 25.49 -25.77 15.08
N GLY A 29 26.03 -26.87 15.57
CA GLY A 29 26.72 -26.86 16.85
C GLY A 29 28.03 -26.06 16.73
N GLY A 30 28.03 -24.85 17.28
CA GLY A 30 29.22 -24.00 17.38
C GLY A 30 29.23 -23.32 18.75
N GLY A 31 30.22 -23.62 19.55
CA GLY A 31 30.39 -23.09 20.89
C GLY A 31 30.48 -21.57 20.91
N VAL A 32 29.78 -20.97 21.86
CA VAL A 32 29.80 -19.52 22.12
C VAL A 32 31.18 -19.18 22.72
N ALA A 33 32.06 -18.59 21.92
CA ALA A 33 33.24 -17.92 22.44
C ALA A 33 32.80 -16.61 23.09
N ALA A 34 33.09 -16.43 24.38
CA ALA A 34 32.82 -15.18 25.09
C ALA A 34 33.58 -14.03 24.40
N ALA A 35 32.84 -13.02 23.94
CA ALA A 35 33.44 -11.81 23.41
C ALA A 35 34.15 -11.06 24.54
N ALA A 36 35.39 -10.66 24.31
CA ALA A 36 36.14 -9.78 25.20
C ALA A 36 35.42 -8.41 25.33
N PRO A 37 35.49 -7.76 26.49
CA PRO A 37 34.85 -6.46 26.66
C PRO A 37 35.49 -5.43 25.72
N VAL A 38 34.66 -4.76 24.94
CA VAL A 38 35.04 -3.60 24.11
C VAL A 38 35.45 -2.47 25.05
N PRO A 39 36.64 -1.83 24.88
CA PRO A 39 36.98 -0.68 25.68
C PRO A 39 35.98 0.44 25.50
N ASP A 40 35.60 1.06 26.62
CA ASP A 40 34.76 2.24 26.68
C ASP A 40 35.42 3.37 25.85
N ALA A 41 34.93 3.57 24.62
CA ALA A 41 35.36 4.68 23.77
C ALA A 41 34.68 5.92 24.33
N GLY A 42 35.45 6.73 25.08
CA GLY A 42 35.01 7.95 25.70
C GLY A 42 34.12 8.79 24.79
N ALA A 43 33.03 9.23 25.35
CA ALA A 43 32.13 10.21 24.79
C ALA A 43 32.91 11.48 24.46
N ASP A 44 33.24 11.66 23.21
CA ASP A 44 33.38 12.91 22.47
C ASP A 44 34.11 12.71 21.14
N GLN A 45 33.50 12.00 20.20
CA GLN A 45 33.80 12.18 18.79
C GLN A 45 32.50 12.54 18.09
N SER A 46 32.05 13.80 18.27
CA SER A 46 31.13 14.43 17.35
C SER A 46 31.76 14.44 15.96
N TRP A 47 31.30 13.53 15.10
CA TRP A 47 31.65 13.56 13.68
C TRP A 47 31.13 14.89 13.11
N PRO A 48 31.99 15.81 12.66
CA PRO A 48 31.55 17.15 12.21
C PRO A 48 30.62 17.12 10.99
N PHE A 49 30.43 15.95 10.38
CA PHE A 49 29.50 15.74 9.26
C PHE A 49 28.03 15.55 9.67
N LEU A 50 27.72 15.34 10.96
CA LEU A 50 26.35 15.16 11.44
C LEU A 50 25.65 16.47 11.85
N THR A 51 26.33 17.60 11.83
CA THR A 51 25.79 18.92 12.23
C THR A 51 25.33 19.78 11.05
N GLN A 52 25.66 19.42 9.82
CA GLN A 52 25.10 20.07 8.62
C GLN A 52 24.03 19.17 8.03
N GLY A 53 22.76 19.60 8.09
CA GLY A 53 21.65 18.89 7.47
C GLY A 53 21.91 18.66 5.97
N PHE A 54 21.33 17.58 5.43
CA PHE A 54 21.43 17.26 4.00
C PHE A 54 20.79 18.35 3.13
N GLY A 55 21.45 18.69 2.02
CA GLY A 55 20.89 19.49 0.93
C GLY A 55 20.70 21.00 1.25
N PRO A 56 19.90 21.71 0.42
CA PRO A 56 19.22 21.21 -0.77
C PRO A 56 20.20 20.90 -1.91
N VAL A 57 19.91 19.80 -2.66
CA VAL A 57 20.67 19.42 -3.85
C VAL A 57 19.75 19.49 -5.06
N SER A 58 20.13 20.22 -6.11
CA SER A 58 19.42 20.29 -7.38
C SER A 58 20.17 19.50 -8.45
N VAL A 59 19.54 18.50 -9.03
CA VAL A 59 20.10 17.65 -10.07
C VAL A 59 19.28 17.87 -11.35
N ALA A 60 19.95 18.33 -12.41
CA ALA A 60 19.34 18.68 -13.71
C ALA A 60 19.82 17.73 -14.82
N PRO A 61 19.18 17.72 -16.01
CA PRO A 61 19.70 17.05 -17.18
C PRO A 61 21.16 17.42 -17.46
N GLY A 62 22.00 16.42 -17.74
CA GLY A 62 23.45 16.58 -17.89
C GLY A 62 24.26 16.28 -16.63
N ASP A 63 23.66 16.27 -15.45
CA ASP A 63 24.31 15.75 -14.24
C ASP A 63 24.32 14.22 -14.29
N ARG A 64 25.47 13.60 -13.96
CA ARG A 64 25.63 12.14 -13.97
C ARG A 64 24.66 11.39 -13.05
N ARG A 65 24.12 12.04 -12.01
CA ARG A 65 23.16 11.49 -11.04
C ARG A 65 21.71 11.52 -11.56
N TYR A 66 21.44 12.31 -12.58
CA TYR A 66 20.08 12.54 -13.09
C TYR A 66 19.40 11.23 -13.55
N PRO A 67 20.03 10.35 -14.34
CA PRO A 67 19.42 9.09 -14.74
C PRO A 67 19.02 8.20 -13.54
N ASP A 68 19.85 8.12 -12.50
CA ASP A 68 19.56 7.33 -11.30
C ASP A 68 18.30 7.84 -10.57
N LEU A 69 18.12 9.17 -10.53
CA LEU A 69 16.95 9.77 -9.90
C LEU A 69 15.67 9.57 -10.71
N LEU A 70 15.75 9.47 -12.03
CA LEU A 70 14.58 9.14 -12.86
C LEU A 70 14.13 7.68 -12.63
N LEU A 71 15.06 6.78 -12.28
CA LEU A 71 14.78 5.37 -12.05
C LEU A 71 14.24 5.05 -10.64
N ARG A 72 13.91 6.04 -9.82
CA ARG A 72 13.36 5.82 -8.48
C ARG A 72 11.87 5.47 -8.43
N GLY A 73 11.12 5.66 -9.52
CA GLY A 73 9.72 5.23 -9.62
C GLY A 73 9.60 3.70 -9.61
N TYR A 74 8.59 3.17 -8.95
CA TYR A 74 8.30 1.72 -8.90
C TYR A 74 7.80 1.18 -10.26
N ASN A 75 6.94 1.94 -10.93
CA ASN A 75 6.31 1.53 -12.18
C ASN A 75 7.05 2.09 -13.40
N ARG A 76 7.80 1.24 -14.09
CA ARG A 76 8.63 1.60 -15.26
C ARG A 76 7.83 1.90 -16.53
N ARG A 77 6.52 1.91 -16.46
CA ARG A 77 5.68 2.47 -17.54
C ARG A 77 5.94 3.96 -17.72
N PHE A 78 6.30 4.63 -16.67
CA PHE A 78 6.44 6.07 -16.61
C PHE A 78 7.89 6.45 -16.33
N THR A 79 8.37 7.42 -17.09
CA THR A 79 9.69 8.02 -16.87
C THR A 79 9.54 9.51 -17.14
N GLY A 80 9.67 10.32 -16.11
CA GLY A 80 9.61 11.77 -16.22
C GLY A 80 10.86 12.36 -16.92
N ASN A 81 10.75 13.62 -17.30
CA ASN A 81 11.87 14.41 -17.82
C ASN A 81 11.84 15.82 -17.20
N PRO A 82 11.93 15.95 -15.86
CA PRO A 82 11.88 17.24 -15.19
C PRO A 82 13.13 18.08 -15.48
N ASP A 83 13.01 19.42 -15.41
CA ASP A 83 14.15 20.33 -15.49
C ASP A 83 15.09 20.16 -14.29
N ALA A 84 14.54 19.72 -13.14
CA ALA A 84 15.32 19.41 -11.96
C ALA A 84 14.62 18.42 -11.02
N VAL A 85 15.42 17.55 -10.39
CA VAL A 85 15.06 16.83 -9.18
C VAL A 85 15.71 17.53 -7.99
N LYS A 86 14.91 18.04 -7.05
CA LYS A 86 15.33 18.72 -5.83
C LYS A 86 15.34 17.74 -4.67
N LEU A 87 16.52 17.27 -4.26
CA LEU A 87 16.69 16.46 -3.05
C LEU A 87 16.74 17.39 -1.83
N VAL A 88 15.86 17.17 -0.87
CA VAL A 88 15.67 18.03 0.31
C VAL A 88 15.78 17.24 1.60
N GLY A 89 16.36 17.86 2.64
CA GLY A 89 16.55 17.26 3.96
C GLY A 89 15.80 18.00 5.10
N SER A 90 14.99 19.02 4.76
CA SER A 90 14.22 19.76 5.78
C SER A 90 12.99 20.45 5.19
N THR A 91 12.01 20.75 6.06
CA THR A 91 10.79 21.50 5.68
C THR A 91 11.12 22.86 5.07
N SER A 92 12.11 23.58 5.60
CA SER A 92 12.53 24.88 5.05
C SER A 92 13.05 24.78 3.62
N GLN A 93 13.79 23.71 3.30
CA GLN A 93 14.24 23.43 1.94
C GLN A 93 13.09 23.06 0.99
N VAL A 94 12.05 22.37 1.48
CA VAL A 94 10.82 22.14 0.70
C VAL A 94 10.13 23.45 0.40
N VAL A 95 9.96 24.34 1.39
CA VAL A 95 9.38 25.69 1.20
C VAL A 95 10.16 26.47 0.14
N GLN A 96 11.49 26.50 0.24
CA GLN A 96 12.35 27.17 -0.74
C GLN A 96 12.15 26.56 -2.15
N ALA A 97 12.21 25.24 -2.29
CA ALA A 97 12.08 24.57 -3.59
C ALA A 97 10.71 24.81 -4.25
N VAL A 98 9.62 24.85 -3.46
CA VAL A 98 8.28 25.20 -3.95
C VAL A 98 8.22 26.65 -4.39
N ASN A 99 8.75 27.60 -3.60
CA ASN A 99 8.79 29.02 -3.97
C ASN A 99 9.56 29.25 -5.28
N GLU A 100 10.73 28.62 -5.43
CA GLU A 100 11.52 28.69 -6.66
C GLU A 100 10.75 28.15 -7.88
N ALA A 101 10.06 27.01 -7.73
CA ALA A 101 9.28 26.42 -8.81
C ALA A 101 8.07 27.30 -9.19
N VAL A 102 7.33 27.81 -8.20
CA VAL A 102 6.16 28.68 -8.40
C VAL A 102 6.56 30.00 -9.05
N ALA A 103 7.63 30.64 -8.57
CA ALA A 103 8.15 31.87 -9.16
C ALA A 103 8.62 31.69 -10.61
N ALA A 104 9.13 30.51 -10.95
CA ALA A 104 9.53 30.16 -12.31
C ALA A 104 8.36 29.66 -13.20
N GLY A 105 7.13 29.63 -12.71
CA GLY A 105 5.96 29.10 -13.42
C GLY A 105 6.08 27.62 -13.77
N LYS A 106 6.84 26.84 -12.99
CA LYS A 106 7.12 25.41 -13.25
C LYS A 106 6.17 24.52 -12.46
N ARG A 107 5.54 23.54 -13.15
CA ARG A 107 4.74 22.51 -12.48
C ARG A 107 5.62 21.68 -11.56
N VAL A 108 5.21 21.57 -10.30
CA VAL A 108 5.90 20.86 -9.24
C VAL A 108 5.16 19.60 -8.84
N THR A 109 5.90 18.56 -8.48
CA THR A 109 5.38 17.36 -7.82
C THR A 109 6.28 16.94 -6.67
N VAL A 110 5.78 16.00 -5.84
CA VAL A 110 6.54 15.44 -4.72
C VAL A 110 6.73 13.94 -4.89
N ARG A 111 7.90 13.44 -4.50
CA ARG A 111 8.22 12.02 -4.45
C ARG A 111 8.77 11.65 -3.07
N GLY A 112 8.09 10.70 -2.39
CA GLY A 112 8.61 10.02 -1.20
C GLY A 112 9.28 8.70 -1.61
N GLY A 113 8.65 7.55 -1.34
CA GLY A 113 9.16 6.21 -1.68
C GLY A 113 9.10 5.81 -3.15
N GLY A 114 8.44 6.59 -4.02
CA GLY A 114 8.38 6.31 -5.46
C GLY A 114 7.38 5.22 -5.89
N HIS A 115 6.45 4.81 -5.04
CA HIS A 115 5.48 3.72 -5.31
C HIS A 115 4.18 4.17 -5.99
N CYS A 116 4.12 5.31 -6.65
CA CYS A 116 2.96 5.71 -7.43
C CYS A 116 2.71 4.72 -8.57
N LEU A 117 1.48 4.20 -8.68
CA LEU A 117 1.11 3.19 -9.69
C LEU A 117 0.68 3.82 -11.02
N GLU A 118 0.36 5.12 -11.03
CA GLU A 118 -0.01 5.91 -12.20
C GLU A 118 0.98 7.06 -12.46
N ASN A 119 0.79 7.75 -13.58
CA ASN A 119 1.69 8.80 -14.05
C ASN A 119 1.46 10.15 -13.32
N PHE A 120 1.54 10.16 -11.99
CA PHE A 120 1.32 11.41 -11.22
C PHE A 120 2.62 12.15 -10.94
N VAL A 121 3.71 11.40 -10.75
CA VAL A 121 5.04 11.95 -10.42
C VAL A 121 5.88 12.17 -11.68
N ASP A 122 5.79 11.23 -12.62
CA ASP A 122 6.59 11.22 -13.83
C ASP A 122 5.82 11.75 -15.06
N ASP A 123 4.74 12.52 -14.84
CA ASP A 123 3.96 13.19 -15.87
C ASP A 123 4.87 14.13 -16.69
N PRO A 124 4.77 14.12 -18.05
CA PRO A 124 5.63 14.96 -18.93
C PRO A 124 5.57 16.46 -18.63
N ASP A 125 4.46 16.95 -18.08
CA ASP A 125 4.28 18.36 -17.73
C ASP A 125 4.97 18.75 -16.40
N VAL A 126 5.39 17.78 -15.59
CA VAL A 126 6.13 18.02 -14.36
C VAL A 126 7.53 18.53 -14.70
N ARG A 127 7.86 19.72 -14.22
CA ARG A 127 9.16 20.36 -14.47
C ARG A 127 10.09 20.31 -13.27
N VAL A 128 9.56 20.16 -12.05
CA VAL A 128 10.34 20.03 -10.82
C VAL A 128 9.80 18.90 -9.97
N VAL A 129 10.64 17.93 -9.66
CA VAL A 129 10.34 16.88 -8.68
C VAL A 129 11.02 17.21 -7.35
N ILE A 130 10.25 17.39 -6.28
CA ILE A 130 10.77 17.53 -4.91
C ILE A 130 10.85 16.14 -4.29
N ASP A 131 12.07 15.68 -4.06
CA ASP A 131 12.35 14.33 -3.56
C ASP A 131 12.66 14.38 -2.06
N LEU A 132 11.78 13.74 -1.27
CA LEU A 132 11.84 13.72 0.19
C LEU A 132 12.70 12.57 0.75
N SER A 133 13.38 11.77 -0.07
CA SER A 133 14.05 10.55 0.38
C SER A 133 15.09 10.74 1.49
N GLU A 134 15.57 11.94 1.70
CA GLU A 134 16.49 12.26 2.78
C GLU A 134 15.78 12.76 4.05
N MET A 135 14.45 13.00 3.99
CA MET A 135 13.59 13.33 5.12
C MET A 135 12.94 12.04 5.64
N ARG A 136 13.67 11.24 6.42
CA ARG A 136 13.27 9.87 6.80
C ARG A 136 13.35 9.58 8.30
N ALA A 137 13.44 10.60 9.13
CA ALA A 137 13.50 10.42 10.57
C ALA A 137 12.17 9.85 11.11
N VAL A 138 12.30 8.95 12.10
CA VAL A 138 11.20 8.38 12.89
C VAL A 138 11.58 8.47 14.35
N TYR A 139 10.81 9.20 15.16
CA TYR A 139 11.14 9.45 16.57
C TYR A 139 9.88 9.79 17.39
N PHE A 140 9.99 9.72 18.70
CA PHE A 140 8.96 10.22 19.61
C PHE A 140 9.12 11.72 19.83
N ASP A 141 8.10 12.49 19.51
CA ASP A 141 8.03 13.94 19.75
C ASP A 141 7.27 14.19 21.06
N ALA A 142 8.00 14.50 22.12
CA ALA A 142 7.42 14.76 23.43
C ALA A 142 6.53 16.02 23.46
N THR A 143 6.78 17.00 22.60
CA THR A 143 5.98 18.23 22.50
C THR A 143 4.60 17.94 21.92
N MET A 144 4.56 17.11 20.87
CA MET A 144 3.32 16.67 20.23
C MET A 144 2.69 15.48 20.96
N ASN A 145 3.44 14.85 21.87
CA ASN A 145 3.08 13.60 22.52
C ASN A 145 2.59 12.54 21.52
N ALA A 146 3.39 12.33 20.46
CA ALA A 146 3.08 11.47 19.31
C ALA A 146 4.36 11.03 18.60
N PHE A 147 4.28 10.00 17.79
CA PHE A 147 5.40 9.54 16.97
C PHE A 147 5.48 10.36 15.68
N ALA A 148 6.59 11.07 15.51
CA ALA A 148 6.90 11.82 14.31
C ALA A 148 7.55 10.92 13.25
N VAL A 149 7.05 11.00 12.02
CA VAL A 149 7.54 10.27 10.85
C VAL A 149 7.68 11.25 9.69
N GLU A 150 8.87 11.43 9.17
CA GLU A 150 9.11 12.33 8.05
C GLU A 150 8.62 11.73 6.72
N GLY A 151 8.18 12.60 5.79
CA GLY A 151 7.45 12.23 4.57
C GLY A 151 8.19 11.36 3.57
N GLY A 152 9.52 11.28 3.65
CA GLY A 152 10.37 10.42 2.82
C GLY A 152 10.70 9.06 3.43
N ALA A 153 10.29 8.78 4.68
CA ALA A 153 10.50 7.47 5.31
C ALA A 153 9.76 6.36 4.55
N ILE A 154 10.28 5.14 4.59
CA ILE A 154 9.64 3.95 4.04
C ILE A 154 9.12 3.05 5.17
N LEU A 155 8.13 2.20 4.87
CA LEU A 155 7.45 1.38 5.88
C LEU A 155 8.40 0.50 6.68
N SER A 156 9.41 -0.13 6.07
CA SER A 156 10.38 -0.95 6.80
C SER A 156 11.17 -0.17 7.85
N GLN A 157 11.51 1.10 7.58
CA GLN A 157 12.18 1.98 8.54
C GLN A 157 11.24 2.31 9.70
N VAL A 158 9.97 2.63 9.39
CA VAL A 158 8.95 2.95 10.41
C VAL A 158 8.72 1.75 11.31
N TYR A 159 8.45 0.56 10.76
CA TYR A 159 8.22 -0.66 11.54
C TYR A 159 9.42 -0.98 12.43
N ARG A 160 10.62 -0.96 11.86
CA ARG A 160 11.85 -1.27 12.60
C ARG A 160 12.08 -0.28 13.75
N THR A 161 11.93 1.02 13.49
CA THR A 161 12.20 2.04 14.52
C THR A 161 11.17 2.01 15.63
N LEU A 162 9.88 1.87 15.30
CA LEU A 162 8.80 1.82 16.29
C LEU A 162 8.88 0.56 17.15
N ASP A 163 9.11 -0.60 16.54
CA ASP A 163 9.20 -1.87 17.24
C ASP A 163 10.41 -1.94 18.16
N LEU A 164 11.62 -1.70 17.62
CA LEU A 164 12.85 -1.80 18.42
C LEU A 164 12.97 -0.68 19.47
N GLY A 165 12.40 0.50 19.20
CA GLY A 165 12.46 1.63 20.12
C GLY A 165 11.43 1.56 21.25
N TRP A 166 10.22 1.06 20.96
CA TRP A 166 9.09 1.17 21.90
C TRP A 166 8.14 -0.03 21.93
N GLY A 167 8.36 -1.07 21.13
CA GLY A 167 7.47 -2.23 21.04
C GLY A 167 6.09 -1.90 20.47
N VAL A 168 5.98 -0.87 19.63
CA VAL A 168 4.73 -0.43 19.01
C VAL A 168 4.82 -0.45 17.48
N THR A 169 3.67 -0.37 16.82
CA THR A 169 3.58 -0.42 15.35
C THR A 169 2.45 0.45 14.81
N ILE A 170 2.31 0.48 13.48
CA ILE A 170 1.18 1.07 12.76
C ILE A 170 0.48 0.01 11.90
N PRO A 171 -0.82 0.14 11.59
CA PRO A 171 -1.54 -0.79 10.72
C PRO A 171 -1.27 -0.50 9.22
N GLY A 172 -0.01 -0.27 8.86
CA GLY A 172 0.42 0.06 7.51
C GLY A 172 0.59 -1.16 6.60
N GLY A 173 0.92 -0.90 5.33
CA GLY A 173 1.06 -1.91 4.28
C GLY A 173 2.23 -2.87 4.49
N SER A 174 2.20 -4.00 3.78
CA SER A 174 3.19 -5.08 3.90
C SER A 174 4.42 -4.93 3.00
N CYS A 175 4.39 -4.04 2.01
CA CYS A 175 5.54 -3.82 1.13
C CYS A 175 6.55 -2.88 1.81
N PRO A 176 7.79 -3.35 2.14
CA PRO A 176 8.73 -2.63 2.98
C PRO A 176 9.26 -1.33 2.36
N SER A 177 9.32 -1.23 1.03
CA SER A 177 9.85 -0.08 0.29
C SER A 177 8.83 1.03 0.02
N VAL A 178 7.54 0.82 0.37
CA VAL A 178 6.51 1.85 0.19
C VAL A 178 6.78 3.07 1.07
N GLY A 179 6.75 4.27 0.47
CA GLY A 179 6.92 5.53 1.18
C GLY A 179 5.69 5.94 1.97
N VAL A 180 5.90 6.41 3.20
CA VAL A 180 4.81 6.84 4.10
C VAL A 180 4.02 8.02 3.55
N GLY A 181 4.66 8.93 2.79
CA GLY A 181 4.03 10.13 2.26
C GLY A 181 2.75 9.82 1.49
N GLY A 182 2.84 9.02 0.41
CA GLY A 182 1.67 8.60 -0.35
C GLY A 182 0.79 7.61 0.42
N HIS A 183 1.40 6.71 1.19
CA HIS A 183 0.67 5.66 1.90
C HIS A 183 -0.32 6.23 2.93
N ILE A 184 0.13 7.12 3.81
CA ILE A 184 -0.71 7.70 4.87
C ILE A 184 -1.76 8.63 4.28
N THR A 185 -1.36 9.51 3.34
CA THR A 185 -2.29 10.47 2.74
C THR A 185 -3.45 9.81 1.99
N GLY A 186 -3.28 8.57 1.52
CA GLY A 186 -4.37 7.80 0.90
C GLY A 186 -5.08 6.83 1.85
N GLY A 187 -4.84 6.92 3.17
CA GLY A 187 -5.49 6.08 4.18
C GLY A 187 -4.56 5.09 4.87
N GLY A 188 -3.70 4.39 4.12
CA GLY A 188 -2.73 3.46 4.70
C GLY A 188 -3.36 2.16 5.20
N TYR A 189 -3.66 1.24 4.27
CA TYR A 189 -4.19 -0.10 4.57
C TYR A 189 -3.07 -1.13 4.71
N GLY A 190 -3.23 -2.07 5.66
CA GLY A 190 -2.32 -3.20 5.86
C GLY A 190 -2.90 -4.35 6.66
N VAL A 191 -2.04 -5.31 6.99
CA VAL A 191 -2.42 -6.58 7.62
C VAL A 191 -3.04 -6.43 9.03
N LEU A 192 -2.75 -5.35 9.72
CA LEU A 192 -3.30 -5.05 11.05
C LEU A 192 -4.51 -4.11 11.01
N SER A 193 -5.00 -3.73 9.82
CA SER A 193 -6.09 -2.74 9.72
C SER A 193 -7.41 -3.23 10.31
N ARG A 194 -7.68 -4.55 10.28
CA ARG A 194 -8.87 -5.12 10.92
C ARG A 194 -8.88 -4.96 12.44
N LEU A 195 -7.69 -4.89 13.06
CA LEU A 195 -7.52 -4.72 14.51
C LEU A 195 -7.47 -3.25 14.92
N TYR A 196 -6.78 -2.40 14.14
CA TYR A 196 -6.37 -1.08 14.60
C TYR A 196 -6.83 0.07 13.70
N GLY A 197 -7.65 -0.21 12.67
CA GLY A 197 -8.06 0.78 11.68
C GLY A 197 -6.99 1.00 10.60
N LEU A 198 -7.16 2.05 9.81
CA LEU A 198 -6.16 2.50 8.84
C LEU A 198 -5.07 3.32 9.52
N VAL A 199 -3.92 3.54 8.85
CA VAL A 199 -2.90 4.46 9.39
C VAL A 199 -3.48 5.87 9.55
N ALA A 200 -4.34 6.32 8.63
CA ALA A 200 -5.03 7.61 8.70
C ALA A 200 -5.95 7.74 9.94
N ASP A 201 -6.46 6.63 10.47
CA ASP A 201 -7.25 6.64 11.71
C ASP A 201 -6.37 6.87 12.95
N ASN A 202 -5.06 6.63 12.84
CA ASN A 202 -4.05 6.89 13.86
C ASN A 202 -3.25 8.19 13.60
N LEU A 203 -3.65 8.98 12.59
CA LEU A 203 -3.01 10.25 12.27
C LEU A 203 -3.47 11.34 13.23
N TYR A 204 -2.53 11.87 14.03
CA TYR A 204 -2.78 12.95 14.98
C TYR A 204 -2.58 14.33 14.38
N ALA A 205 -1.48 14.52 13.61
CA ALA A 205 -1.15 15.79 12.98
C ALA A 205 -0.31 15.59 11.71
N VAL A 206 -0.27 16.64 10.89
CA VAL A 206 0.60 16.74 9.69
C VAL A 206 1.29 18.09 9.66
N GLU A 207 2.54 18.13 9.19
CA GLU A 207 3.21 19.34 8.75
C GLU A 207 3.18 19.39 7.22
N VAL A 208 2.59 20.43 6.65
CA VAL A 208 2.34 20.54 5.21
C VAL A 208 2.89 21.85 4.67
N VAL A 209 3.62 21.80 3.58
CA VAL A 209 3.99 22.99 2.80
C VAL A 209 2.85 23.25 1.81
N VAL A 210 2.16 24.38 2.01
CA VAL A 210 1.05 24.88 1.17
C VAL A 210 1.48 26.15 0.44
N VAL A 211 0.74 26.50 -0.64
CA VAL A 211 0.97 27.73 -1.41
C VAL A 211 -0.28 28.60 -1.30
N ASP A 212 -0.12 29.85 -0.88
CA ASP A 212 -1.23 30.78 -0.74
C ASP A 212 -1.68 31.41 -2.09
N ALA A 213 -2.71 32.24 -2.05
CA ALA A 213 -3.23 32.92 -3.22
C ALA A 213 -2.22 33.86 -3.92
N PHE A 214 -1.19 34.33 -3.19
CA PHE A 214 -0.12 35.17 -3.73
C PHE A 214 1.03 34.36 -4.33
N GLY A 215 0.98 33.02 -4.22
CA GLY A 215 2.01 32.12 -4.72
C GLY A 215 3.17 31.92 -3.75
N MET A 216 2.99 32.26 -2.47
CA MET A 216 4.00 32.07 -1.45
C MET A 216 3.82 30.76 -0.72
N ALA A 217 4.87 29.92 -0.73
CA ALA A 217 4.89 28.68 0.02
C ALA A 217 5.22 28.93 1.50
N ARG A 218 4.53 28.22 2.38
CA ARG A 218 4.80 28.20 3.82
C ARG A 218 4.45 26.85 4.43
N SER A 219 5.10 26.50 5.54
CA SER A 219 4.76 25.33 6.33
C SER A 219 3.58 25.64 7.27
N VAL A 220 2.68 24.69 7.42
CA VAL A 220 1.52 24.72 8.32
C VAL A 220 1.43 23.40 9.07
N ILE A 221 1.27 23.45 10.39
CA ILE A 221 0.89 22.29 11.18
C ILE A 221 -0.63 22.26 11.28
N ALA A 222 -1.22 21.09 11.01
CA ALA A 222 -2.65 20.83 11.12
C ALA A 222 -2.87 19.57 11.96
N THR A 223 -3.78 19.64 12.93
CA THR A 223 -4.04 18.56 13.89
C THR A 223 -5.47 18.03 13.81
N SER A 224 -5.72 16.86 14.39
CA SER A 224 -7.07 16.27 14.54
C SER A 224 -7.94 17.01 15.56
N SER A 225 -7.38 17.93 16.36
CA SER A 225 -8.11 18.68 17.37
C SER A 225 -9.28 19.46 16.78
N ALA A 226 -10.45 19.41 17.43
CA ALA A 226 -11.63 20.15 17.01
C ALA A 226 -11.41 21.68 17.01
N ASN A 227 -10.49 22.18 17.84
CA ASN A 227 -10.18 23.59 17.99
C ASN A 227 -9.05 24.08 17.06
N ASP A 228 -8.47 23.21 16.25
CA ASP A 228 -7.41 23.59 15.32
C ASP A 228 -8.01 24.31 14.09
N PRO A 229 -7.62 25.56 13.81
CA PRO A 229 -8.10 26.29 12.63
C PRO A 229 -7.65 25.65 11.31
N ASN A 230 -6.68 24.77 11.35
CA ASN A 230 -6.18 24.01 10.19
C ASN A 230 -6.72 22.57 10.14
N ARG A 231 -7.68 22.19 11.00
CA ARG A 231 -8.18 20.82 11.11
C ARG A 231 -8.68 20.25 9.77
N ASP A 232 -9.23 21.09 8.90
CA ASP A 232 -9.68 20.63 7.57
C ASP A 232 -8.49 20.18 6.68
N LEU A 233 -7.34 20.83 6.80
CA LEU A 233 -6.13 20.40 6.09
C LEU A 233 -5.63 19.06 6.62
N TRP A 234 -5.66 18.84 7.96
CA TRP A 234 -5.40 17.51 8.53
C TRP A 234 -6.36 16.46 7.97
N TRP A 235 -7.66 16.76 7.97
CA TRP A 235 -8.69 15.83 7.48
C TRP A 235 -8.47 15.45 6.00
N ALA A 236 -8.11 16.41 5.16
CA ALA A 236 -7.81 16.19 3.75
C ALA A 236 -6.60 15.26 3.56
N HIS A 237 -5.59 15.33 4.43
CA HIS A 237 -4.42 14.45 4.38
C HIS A 237 -4.65 13.10 5.08
N ALA A 238 -5.77 12.92 5.77
CA ALA A 238 -6.19 11.64 6.37
C ALA A 238 -7.03 10.82 5.38
N GLY A 239 -6.54 10.59 4.15
CA GLY A 239 -7.20 9.74 3.16
C GLY A 239 -7.64 10.42 1.87
N GLY A 240 -7.42 11.73 1.70
CA GLY A 240 -7.77 12.46 0.48
C GLY A 240 -6.78 12.29 -0.68
N GLY A 241 -5.73 11.47 -0.49
CA GLY A 241 -4.71 11.19 -1.50
C GLY A 241 -3.54 12.16 -1.50
N GLY A 242 -2.37 11.67 -1.89
CA GLY A 242 -1.15 12.48 -2.00
C GLY A 242 -1.17 13.42 -3.21
N GLY A 243 -0.41 14.53 -3.13
CA GLY A 243 -0.23 15.46 -4.25
C GLY A 243 -1.44 16.36 -4.55
N ASN A 244 -2.36 16.52 -3.59
CA ASN A 244 -3.59 17.30 -3.77
C ASN A 244 -3.59 18.69 -3.10
N PHE A 245 -3.07 18.80 -1.88
CA PHE A 245 -3.30 19.99 -1.04
C PHE A 245 -1.99 20.64 -0.57
N GLY A 246 -0.85 20.06 -0.87
CA GLY A 246 0.47 20.48 -0.44
C GLY A 246 1.44 19.32 -0.35
N ILE A 247 2.65 19.58 0.16
CA ILE A 247 3.70 18.60 0.39
C ILE A 247 3.79 18.32 1.88
N VAL A 248 3.45 17.09 2.30
CA VAL A 248 3.57 16.68 3.71
C VAL A 248 5.04 16.36 3.99
N THR A 249 5.63 17.10 4.89
CA THR A 249 7.02 16.92 5.34
C THR A 249 7.11 16.04 6.58
N ARG A 250 6.07 16.01 7.42
CA ARG A 250 6.03 15.20 8.64
C ARG A 250 4.60 14.80 9.01
N PHE A 251 4.46 13.58 9.50
CA PHE A 251 3.26 13.02 10.10
C PHE A 251 3.49 12.80 11.59
N TRP A 252 2.50 13.06 12.43
CA TRP A 252 2.49 12.63 13.82
C TRP A 252 1.41 11.57 14.03
N LEU A 253 1.80 10.41 14.54
CA LEU A 253 0.94 9.25 14.71
C LEU A 253 0.68 8.99 16.19
N ARG A 254 -0.59 8.84 16.54
CA ARG A 254 -1.09 8.47 17.86
C ARG A 254 -2.47 7.86 17.74
N SER A 255 -2.71 6.73 18.40
CA SER A 255 -4.02 6.06 18.34
C SER A 255 -5.14 6.93 18.89
N PRO A 256 -6.34 6.89 18.26
CA PRO A 256 -7.50 7.64 18.76
C PRO A 256 -7.82 7.27 20.20
N GLY A 257 -7.97 8.28 21.07
CA GLY A 257 -8.27 8.07 22.48
C GLY A 257 -7.09 7.65 23.36
N ALA A 258 -5.89 7.50 22.79
CA ALA A 258 -4.68 7.25 23.60
C ALA A 258 -4.43 8.41 24.57
N THR A 259 -4.20 8.09 25.84
CA THR A 259 -4.00 9.04 26.94
C THR A 259 -2.66 8.80 27.63
N GLY A 260 -2.21 9.78 28.42
CA GLY A 260 -0.91 9.72 29.09
C GLY A 260 0.25 10.08 28.16
N THR A 261 1.48 9.97 28.68
CA THR A 261 2.72 10.36 28.00
C THR A 261 3.70 9.20 27.78
N ASP A 262 3.28 7.97 28.13
CA ASP A 262 4.07 6.76 27.91
C ASP A 262 4.05 6.38 26.41
N PRO A 263 5.17 6.52 25.66
CA PRO A 263 5.20 6.23 24.24
C PRO A 263 4.75 4.80 23.89
N THR A 264 5.01 3.83 24.78
CA THR A 264 4.67 2.42 24.55
C THR A 264 3.17 2.15 24.51
N LYS A 265 2.34 3.15 24.84
CA LYS A 265 0.85 3.07 24.88
C LYS A 265 0.17 3.99 23.89
N LEU A 266 0.93 4.75 23.12
CA LEU A 266 0.36 5.74 22.20
C LEU A 266 0.06 5.20 20.80
N LEU A 267 0.63 4.05 20.45
CA LEU A 267 0.31 3.29 19.23
C LEU A 267 0.00 1.83 19.59
N PRO A 268 -0.56 1.03 18.66
CA PRO A 268 -0.78 -0.40 18.90
C PRO A 268 0.51 -1.13 19.22
N PRO A 269 0.48 -2.12 20.13
CA PRO A 269 1.64 -2.98 20.36
C PRO A 269 1.97 -3.79 19.10
N THR A 270 3.25 -4.11 18.92
CA THR A 270 3.66 -5.08 17.90
C THR A 270 3.14 -6.47 18.23
N PRO A 271 2.70 -7.26 17.22
CA PRO A 271 2.40 -8.67 17.43
C PRO A 271 3.59 -9.42 18.02
N GLY A 272 3.35 -10.36 18.92
CA GLY A 272 4.37 -11.21 19.53
C GLY A 272 5.02 -12.18 18.52
N GLY A 273 4.44 -12.30 17.36
CA GLY A 273 4.89 -13.07 16.22
C GLY A 273 3.80 -13.16 15.16
N ILE A 274 4.07 -13.85 14.07
CA ILE A 274 3.10 -14.11 13.00
C ILE A 274 3.04 -15.59 12.72
N MET A 275 1.90 -16.22 13.00
CA MET A 275 1.60 -17.58 12.53
C MET A 275 0.85 -17.47 11.21
N ILE A 276 1.33 -18.17 10.19
CA ILE A 276 0.81 -18.11 8.82
C ILE A 276 0.38 -19.50 8.39
N THR A 277 -0.84 -19.62 7.87
CA THR A 277 -1.30 -20.78 7.10
C THR A 277 -1.41 -20.40 5.64
N THR A 278 -0.89 -21.25 4.77
CA THR A 278 -0.95 -21.09 3.31
C THR A 278 -1.52 -22.36 2.70
N LEU A 279 -2.54 -22.22 1.87
CA LEU A 279 -3.15 -23.24 1.04
C LEU A 279 -2.86 -22.91 -0.42
N PHE A 280 -2.44 -23.90 -1.20
CA PHE A 280 -2.12 -23.73 -2.61
C PHE A 280 -2.88 -24.75 -3.47
N TRP A 281 -3.46 -24.29 -4.57
CA TRP A 281 -4.06 -25.10 -5.63
C TRP A 281 -3.37 -24.85 -6.95
N ASP A 282 -2.98 -25.92 -7.64
CA ASP A 282 -2.60 -25.86 -9.05
C ASP A 282 -3.84 -25.76 -9.94
N TRP A 283 -3.76 -25.08 -11.06
CA TRP A 283 -4.88 -24.92 -11.99
C TRP A 283 -5.36 -26.24 -12.60
N SER A 284 -4.52 -27.29 -12.63
CA SER A 284 -4.93 -28.63 -13.05
C SER A 284 -5.95 -29.29 -12.11
N GLN A 285 -6.07 -28.77 -10.88
CA GLN A 285 -7.00 -29.25 -9.85
C GLN A 285 -8.29 -28.43 -9.76
N LEU A 286 -8.29 -27.21 -10.30
CA LEU A 286 -9.39 -26.25 -10.19
C LEU A 286 -10.10 -26.09 -11.54
N ASP A 287 -11.23 -26.79 -11.70
CA ASP A 287 -12.21 -26.40 -12.70
C ASP A 287 -12.97 -25.12 -12.29
N GLU A 288 -13.83 -24.61 -13.16
CA GLU A 288 -14.61 -23.39 -12.92
C GLU A 288 -15.48 -23.50 -11.65
N ALA A 289 -16.07 -24.65 -11.39
CA ALA A 289 -16.94 -24.89 -10.25
C ALA A 289 -16.16 -24.88 -8.94
N ALA A 290 -15.01 -25.56 -8.88
CA ALA A 290 -14.14 -25.60 -7.72
C ALA A 290 -13.54 -24.21 -7.43
N PHE A 291 -13.07 -23.47 -8.46
CA PHE A 291 -12.60 -22.10 -8.33
C PHE A 291 -13.71 -21.18 -7.80
N THR A 292 -14.90 -21.24 -8.37
CA THR A 292 -16.05 -20.43 -7.95
C THR A 292 -16.41 -20.71 -6.49
N THR A 293 -16.44 -21.98 -6.09
CA THR A 293 -16.71 -22.38 -4.70
C THR A 293 -15.66 -21.83 -3.74
N LEU A 294 -14.36 -21.95 -4.07
CA LEU A 294 -13.27 -21.46 -3.24
C LEU A 294 -13.35 -19.95 -3.03
N VAL A 295 -13.56 -19.17 -4.10
CA VAL A 295 -13.64 -17.70 -3.99
C VAL A 295 -14.93 -17.28 -3.27
N THR A 296 -16.04 -17.99 -3.47
CA THR A 296 -17.29 -17.76 -2.73
C THR A 296 -17.10 -18.02 -1.23
N ASN A 297 -16.39 -19.08 -0.85
CA ASN A 297 -16.06 -19.36 0.55
C ASN A 297 -15.29 -18.20 1.19
N PHE A 298 -14.31 -17.65 0.46
CA PHE A 298 -13.55 -16.48 0.93
C PHE A 298 -14.46 -15.26 1.16
N GLY A 299 -15.32 -14.94 0.20
CA GLY A 299 -16.29 -13.83 0.33
C GLY A 299 -17.25 -14.04 1.51
N THR A 300 -17.87 -15.21 1.60
CA THR A 300 -18.82 -15.55 2.66
C THR A 300 -18.18 -15.47 4.05
N TRP A 301 -16.95 -15.96 4.20
CA TRP A 301 -16.24 -15.85 5.47
C TRP A 301 -16.06 -14.40 5.90
N HIS A 302 -15.68 -13.51 4.96
CA HIS A 302 -15.49 -12.10 5.25
C HIS A 302 -16.79 -11.37 5.57
N GLU A 303 -17.88 -11.68 4.88
CA GLU A 303 -19.21 -11.14 5.20
C GLU A 303 -19.64 -11.48 6.63
N GLN A 304 -19.37 -12.70 7.08
CA GLN A 304 -19.75 -13.19 8.41
C GLN A 304 -18.81 -12.73 9.54
N ASN A 305 -17.57 -12.36 9.22
CA ASN A 305 -16.51 -12.19 10.20
C ASN A 305 -15.84 -10.80 10.19
N SER A 306 -16.41 -9.78 9.53
CA SER A 306 -15.81 -8.45 9.43
C SER A 306 -16.53 -7.37 10.24
N ALA A 307 -17.44 -7.73 11.15
CA ALA A 307 -18.08 -6.76 12.05
C ALA A 307 -17.05 -6.11 13.00
N PRO A 308 -17.23 -4.84 13.36
CA PRO A 308 -16.42 -4.19 14.41
C PRO A 308 -16.45 -5.00 15.71
N GLY A 309 -15.27 -5.23 16.29
CA GLY A 309 -15.14 -5.97 17.57
C GLY A 309 -15.29 -7.49 17.47
N ALA A 310 -15.52 -8.06 16.29
CA ALA A 310 -15.56 -9.53 16.14
C ALA A 310 -14.19 -10.16 16.47
N ALA A 311 -14.19 -11.31 17.17
CA ALA A 311 -12.97 -12.04 17.50
C ALA A 311 -12.13 -12.37 16.26
N ALA A 312 -12.79 -12.67 15.14
CA ALA A 312 -12.15 -12.98 13.86
C ALA A 312 -11.38 -11.79 13.25
N ASN A 313 -11.43 -10.59 13.82
CA ASN A 313 -10.59 -9.46 13.39
C ASN A 313 -9.10 -9.68 13.71
N GLN A 314 -8.76 -10.63 14.57
CA GLN A 314 -7.39 -11.11 14.79
C GLN A 314 -6.79 -11.80 13.56
N LEU A 315 -7.62 -12.27 12.63
CA LEU A 315 -7.16 -12.93 11.41
C LEU A 315 -7.20 -11.94 10.24
N TRP A 316 -6.08 -11.84 9.55
CA TRP A 316 -6.00 -11.25 8.22
C TRP A 316 -5.73 -12.34 7.19
N ALA A 317 -6.39 -12.27 6.04
CA ALA A 317 -6.22 -13.23 4.95
C ALA A 317 -6.15 -12.56 3.58
N SER A 318 -5.55 -13.28 2.64
CA SER A 318 -5.59 -12.97 1.20
C SER A 318 -5.87 -14.22 0.39
N LEU A 319 -6.54 -14.03 -0.76
CA LEU A 319 -6.65 -15.00 -1.83
C LEU A 319 -6.04 -14.39 -3.08
N ILE A 320 -5.03 -15.03 -3.65
CA ILE A 320 -4.33 -14.58 -4.86
C ILE A 320 -4.49 -15.64 -5.93
N ALA A 321 -5.24 -15.34 -6.99
CA ALA A 321 -5.39 -16.20 -8.16
C ALA A 321 -4.50 -15.67 -9.28
N ILE A 322 -3.36 -16.34 -9.50
CA ILE A 322 -2.38 -16.00 -10.52
C ILE A 322 -2.75 -16.74 -11.81
N ARG A 323 -2.65 -16.07 -12.95
CA ARG A 323 -2.98 -16.64 -14.25
C ARG A 323 -2.31 -17.99 -14.49
N GLN A 324 -3.07 -18.93 -15.07
CA GLN A 324 -2.62 -20.26 -15.49
C GLN A 324 -1.34 -20.18 -16.34
N GLY A 325 -0.37 -21.04 -16.04
CA GLY A 325 0.97 -21.04 -16.66
C GLY A 325 1.97 -20.03 -16.06
N LYS A 326 1.50 -19.17 -15.10
CA LYS A 326 2.34 -18.26 -14.33
C LYS A 326 2.33 -18.56 -12.82
N GLY A 327 1.31 -19.24 -12.34
CA GLY A 327 1.14 -19.65 -10.95
C GLY A 327 -0.16 -20.42 -10.75
N GLY A 328 -0.65 -20.48 -9.52
CA GLY A 328 -1.90 -21.13 -9.11
C GLY A 328 -2.77 -20.22 -8.26
N VAL A 329 -3.63 -20.79 -7.44
CA VAL A 329 -4.45 -20.08 -6.47
C VAL A 329 -3.89 -20.30 -5.07
N ILE A 330 -3.61 -19.21 -4.37
CA ILE A 330 -3.00 -19.18 -3.05
C ILE A 330 -3.98 -18.52 -2.09
N VAL A 331 -4.34 -19.21 -1.01
CA VAL A 331 -5.03 -18.62 0.13
C VAL A 331 -4.05 -18.57 1.29
N ARG A 332 -3.84 -17.39 1.85
CA ARG A 332 -2.95 -17.17 2.98
C ARG A 332 -3.72 -16.48 4.10
N ALA A 333 -3.58 -16.98 5.32
CA ALA A 333 -4.11 -16.34 6.51
C ALA A 333 -3.02 -16.21 7.56
N GLN A 334 -3.10 -15.16 8.38
CA GLN A 334 -2.14 -14.91 9.45
C GLN A 334 -2.81 -14.35 10.70
N VAL A 335 -2.23 -14.71 11.84
CA VAL A 335 -2.64 -14.27 13.18
C VAL A 335 -1.40 -14.03 14.06
N ASP A 336 -1.58 -13.34 15.18
CA ASP A 336 -0.61 -13.32 16.28
C ASP A 336 -0.77 -14.60 17.12
N PRO A 337 0.23 -15.51 17.18
CA PRO A 337 0.14 -16.75 17.94
C PRO A 337 0.15 -16.57 19.46
N THR A 338 0.50 -15.38 19.96
CA THR A 338 0.48 -15.08 21.40
C THR A 338 -0.91 -14.76 21.93
N VAL A 339 -1.87 -14.49 21.03
CA VAL A 339 -3.27 -14.27 21.40
C VAL A 339 -4.01 -15.60 21.47
N THR A 340 -4.66 -15.86 22.61
CA THR A 340 -5.39 -17.10 22.86
C THR A 340 -6.45 -17.38 21.81
N GLY A 341 -6.50 -18.61 21.30
CA GLY A 341 -7.49 -19.08 20.33
C GLY A 341 -7.19 -18.79 18.87
N THR A 342 -6.13 -18.04 18.55
CA THR A 342 -5.83 -17.66 17.17
C THR A 342 -5.34 -18.83 16.31
N GLN A 343 -4.68 -19.83 16.92
CA GLN A 343 -4.31 -21.06 16.20
C GLN A 343 -5.55 -21.85 15.74
N GLN A 344 -6.56 -21.97 16.60
CA GLN A 344 -7.83 -22.62 16.22
C GLN A 344 -8.55 -21.81 15.14
N MET A 345 -8.49 -20.48 15.22
CA MET A 345 -9.06 -19.59 14.21
C MET A 345 -8.45 -19.80 12.81
N LEU A 346 -7.13 -20.04 12.71
CA LEU A 346 -6.48 -20.41 11.44
C LEU A 346 -6.97 -21.76 10.92
N THR A 347 -7.15 -22.75 11.81
CA THR A 347 -7.67 -24.08 11.46
C THR A 347 -9.11 -23.97 10.94
N ASP A 348 -9.96 -23.23 11.62
CA ASP A 348 -11.36 -23.01 11.25
C ASP A 348 -11.46 -22.23 9.92
N PHE A 349 -10.59 -21.24 9.72
CA PHE A 349 -10.51 -20.52 8.45
C PHE A 349 -10.10 -21.44 7.30
N ALA A 350 -9.06 -22.27 7.47
CA ALA A 350 -8.63 -23.21 6.44
C ALA A 350 -9.75 -24.23 6.10
N ALA A 351 -10.47 -24.72 7.10
CA ALA A 351 -11.64 -25.60 6.90
C ALA A 351 -12.77 -24.86 6.16
N ALA A 352 -13.00 -23.58 6.46
CA ALA A 352 -14.00 -22.78 5.75
C ALA A 352 -13.62 -22.59 4.27
N MET A 353 -12.34 -22.36 3.96
CA MET A 353 -11.88 -22.20 2.58
C MET A 353 -12.05 -23.46 1.75
N THR A 354 -11.80 -24.64 2.33
CA THR A 354 -11.85 -25.93 1.63
C THR A 354 -13.26 -26.55 1.58
N ARG A 355 -14.23 -25.94 2.25
CA ARG A 355 -15.62 -26.49 2.32
C ARG A 355 -16.24 -26.60 0.94
N ASN A 356 -16.67 -27.81 0.58
CA ASN A 356 -17.33 -28.15 -0.70
C ASN A 356 -16.47 -27.80 -1.95
N VAL A 357 -15.20 -27.52 -1.80
CA VAL A 357 -14.27 -27.42 -2.94
C VAL A 357 -13.93 -28.85 -3.35
N ALA A 358 -14.23 -29.22 -4.60
CA ALA A 358 -14.02 -30.58 -5.08
C ALA A 358 -12.55 -31.02 -5.07
N ALA A 359 -11.62 -30.04 -5.14
CA ALA A 359 -10.18 -30.26 -5.11
C ALA A 359 -9.59 -29.95 -3.73
N ALA A 360 -8.85 -30.88 -3.14
CA ALA A 360 -8.00 -30.57 -2.01
C ALA A 360 -6.82 -29.69 -2.43
N PRO A 361 -6.28 -28.81 -1.55
CA PRO A 361 -5.08 -28.06 -1.88
C PRO A 361 -3.89 -28.99 -2.15
N ALA A 362 -3.09 -28.68 -3.19
CA ALA A 362 -1.86 -29.41 -3.53
C ALA A 362 -0.79 -29.29 -2.45
N ALA A 363 -0.82 -28.19 -1.70
CA ALA A 363 0.04 -27.96 -0.55
C ALA A 363 -0.70 -27.17 0.53
N SER A 364 -0.42 -27.52 1.79
CA SER A 364 -0.88 -26.79 2.98
C SER A 364 0.29 -26.70 3.95
N THR A 365 0.65 -25.49 4.34
CA THR A 365 1.76 -25.25 5.27
C THR A 365 1.33 -24.27 6.36
N THR A 366 1.86 -24.49 7.58
CA THR A 366 1.71 -23.55 8.69
C THR A 366 3.09 -23.31 9.32
N GLY A 367 3.42 -22.06 9.58
CA GLY A 367 4.72 -21.70 10.17
C GLY A 367 4.64 -20.41 10.97
N ASN A 368 5.62 -20.21 11.85
CA ASN A 368 5.77 -19.03 12.68
C ASN A 368 6.95 -18.18 12.20
N LEU A 369 6.77 -16.87 12.17
CA LEU A 369 7.79 -15.90 11.80
C LEU A 369 7.84 -14.75 12.83
N PRO A 370 9.01 -14.19 13.09
CA PRO A 370 9.14 -12.95 13.85
C PRO A 370 8.45 -11.79 13.12
N TRP A 371 7.84 -10.87 13.86
CA TRP A 371 7.15 -9.70 13.30
C TRP A 371 8.03 -8.88 12.36
N LEU A 372 9.21 -8.44 12.82
CA LEU A 372 10.11 -7.63 11.99
C LEU A 372 10.57 -8.34 10.72
N TYR A 373 10.75 -9.66 10.76
CA TYR A 373 11.10 -10.40 9.56
C TYR A 373 10.02 -10.26 8.47
N THR A 374 8.75 -10.33 8.86
CA THR A 374 7.62 -10.22 7.90
C THR A 374 7.42 -8.82 7.34
N THR A 375 7.88 -7.78 8.05
CA THR A 375 7.66 -6.37 7.70
C THR A 375 8.86 -5.68 7.07
N THR A 376 10.04 -6.28 7.17
CA THR A 376 11.29 -5.69 6.66
C THR A 376 11.91 -6.44 5.50
N THR A 377 11.42 -7.66 5.19
CA THR A 377 11.93 -8.44 4.05
C THR A 377 11.10 -8.19 2.79
N SER A 378 11.76 -8.22 1.64
CA SER A 378 11.13 -8.04 0.33
C SER A 378 10.36 -9.27 -0.19
N ALA A 379 10.15 -10.29 0.65
CA ALA A 379 9.45 -11.54 0.28
C ALA A 379 8.01 -11.30 -0.22
N SER A 380 7.43 -10.12 0.06
CA SER A 380 6.11 -9.70 -0.42
C SER A 380 6.15 -8.88 -1.73
N GLU A 381 7.33 -8.58 -2.27
CA GLU A 381 7.43 -7.77 -3.48
C GLU A 381 7.09 -8.57 -4.74
N VAL A 382 6.21 -7.99 -5.56
CA VAL A 382 5.68 -8.61 -6.79
C VAL A 382 6.77 -8.99 -7.78
N ALA A 383 7.85 -8.21 -7.84
CA ALA A 383 9.00 -8.52 -8.69
C ALA A 383 9.55 -9.93 -8.44
N GLY A 384 9.60 -10.37 -7.17
CA GLY A 384 10.02 -11.73 -6.80
C GLY A 384 9.04 -12.80 -7.25
N VAL A 385 7.74 -12.53 -7.23
CA VAL A 385 6.69 -13.51 -7.61
C VAL A 385 6.78 -13.89 -9.10
N PHE A 386 7.01 -12.90 -9.98
CA PHE A 386 7.04 -13.12 -11.43
C PHE A 386 8.46 -13.18 -12.00
N GLY A 387 9.50 -13.06 -11.18
CA GLY A 387 10.90 -13.04 -11.63
C GLY A 387 11.24 -11.82 -12.50
N ILE A 388 10.48 -10.73 -12.42
CA ILE A 388 10.73 -9.51 -13.19
C ILE A 388 11.67 -8.62 -12.37
N PRO A 389 12.86 -8.25 -12.90
CA PRO A 389 13.74 -7.30 -12.23
C PRO A 389 13.02 -5.96 -11.97
N SER A 390 13.20 -5.37 -10.79
CA SER A 390 12.54 -4.10 -10.42
C SER A 390 12.81 -2.95 -11.40
N LEU A 391 14.00 -2.93 -12.02
CA LEU A 391 14.37 -1.97 -13.05
C LEU A 391 13.57 -2.10 -14.37
N LEU A 392 12.88 -3.21 -14.58
CA LEU A 392 12.08 -3.47 -15.77
C LEU A 392 10.58 -3.59 -15.45
N LEU A 393 10.21 -3.51 -14.18
CA LEU A 393 8.84 -3.78 -13.75
C LEU A 393 7.86 -2.72 -14.25
N ARG A 394 6.96 -3.12 -15.13
CA ARG A 394 5.81 -2.36 -15.59
C ARG A 394 4.56 -3.00 -15.04
N SER A 395 3.58 -2.21 -14.66
CA SER A 395 2.34 -2.73 -14.11
C SER A 395 1.13 -1.85 -14.38
N LYS A 396 -0.04 -2.46 -14.34
CA LYS A 396 -1.34 -1.80 -14.17
C LYS A 396 -2.11 -2.53 -13.11
N THR A 397 -2.60 -1.79 -12.13
CA THR A 397 -3.45 -2.29 -11.06
C THR A 397 -4.77 -1.54 -11.07
N LYS A 398 -5.88 -2.27 -10.94
CA LYS A 398 -7.24 -1.75 -10.78
C LYS A 398 -7.79 -2.33 -9.49
N GLY A 399 -8.46 -1.52 -8.69
CA GLY A 399 -8.92 -1.92 -7.37
C GLY A 399 -10.44 -1.85 -7.20
N ALA A 400 -10.95 -2.49 -6.15
CA ALA A 400 -12.33 -2.36 -5.73
C ALA A 400 -12.49 -2.67 -4.24
N TYR A 401 -13.32 -1.89 -3.55
CA TYR A 401 -13.86 -2.26 -2.26
C TYR A 401 -15.15 -3.07 -2.43
N HIS A 402 -15.35 -4.06 -1.58
CA HIS A 402 -16.50 -4.94 -1.59
C HIS A 402 -17.17 -5.02 -0.21
N LYS A 403 -18.50 -4.84 -0.20
CA LYS A 403 -19.36 -5.09 0.98
C LYS A 403 -19.83 -6.54 1.03
N LYS A 404 -19.84 -7.22 -0.13
CA LYS A 404 -20.23 -8.63 -0.30
C LYS A 404 -19.27 -9.34 -1.24
N GLY A 405 -19.31 -10.68 -1.23
CA GLY A 405 -18.60 -11.52 -2.18
C GLY A 405 -19.03 -11.28 -3.63
N TYR A 406 -18.26 -11.83 -4.54
CA TYR A 406 -18.56 -11.81 -5.97
C TYR A 406 -19.73 -12.72 -6.32
N THR A 407 -20.50 -12.35 -7.33
CA THR A 407 -21.54 -13.22 -7.91
C THR A 407 -20.90 -14.36 -8.71
N PRO A 408 -21.61 -15.50 -8.92
CA PRO A 408 -21.11 -16.59 -9.77
C PRO A 408 -20.72 -16.14 -11.18
N ASP A 409 -21.45 -15.19 -11.79
CA ASP A 409 -21.15 -14.66 -13.13
C ASP A 409 -19.83 -13.89 -13.18
N GLN A 410 -19.58 -13.08 -12.16
CA GLN A 410 -18.31 -12.38 -12.01
C GLN A 410 -17.15 -13.37 -11.85
N LEU A 411 -17.33 -14.42 -11.05
CA LEU A 411 -16.30 -15.45 -10.84
C LEU A 411 -16.04 -16.29 -12.09
N ARG A 412 -17.08 -16.62 -12.87
CA ARG A 412 -16.90 -17.24 -14.19
C ARG A 412 -16.10 -16.36 -15.13
N THR A 413 -16.36 -15.06 -15.12
CA THR A 413 -15.58 -14.09 -15.90
C THR A 413 -14.11 -14.09 -15.47
N VAL A 414 -13.82 -14.01 -14.17
CA VAL A 414 -12.45 -14.07 -13.65
C VAL A 414 -11.77 -15.38 -14.06
N TYR A 415 -12.42 -16.52 -13.85
CA TYR A 415 -11.90 -17.85 -14.22
C TYR A 415 -11.51 -17.88 -15.71
N ARG A 416 -12.40 -17.46 -16.59
CA ARG A 416 -12.17 -17.40 -18.03
C ARG A 416 -10.91 -16.60 -18.39
N TYR A 417 -10.72 -15.41 -17.80
CA TYR A 417 -9.54 -14.59 -18.09
C TYR A 417 -8.25 -15.18 -17.51
N LEU A 418 -8.32 -15.84 -16.35
CA LEU A 418 -7.15 -16.44 -15.73
C LEU A 418 -6.74 -17.77 -16.37
N THR A 419 -7.64 -18.49 -17.06
CA THR A 419 -7.36 -19.82 -17.65
C THR A 419 -7.31 -19.81 -19.18
N SER A 420 -7.79 -18.75 -19.86
CA SER A 420 -7.85 -18.68 -21.31
C SER A 420 -6.49 -18.84 -21.98
N PRO A 421 -6.36 -19.74 -22.96
CA PRO A 421 -5.13 -19.90 -23.74
C PRO A 421 -4.81 -18.69 -24.63
N SER A 422 -5.77 -17.80 -24.87
CA SER A 422 -5.55 -16.59 -25.68
C SER A 422 -4.67 -15.54 -25.01
N TYR A 423 -4.47 -15.62 -23.69
CA TYR A 423 -3.74 -14.61 -22.90
C TYR A 423 -2.44 -15.15 -22.28
N THR A 424 -1.74 -16.07 -22.94
CA THR A 424 -0.52 -16.72 -22.40
C THR A 424 0.61 -15.74 -22.08
N TYR A 425 0.59 -14.55 -22.67
CA TYR A 425 1.56 -13.47 -22.43
C TYR A 425 1.34 -12.74 -21.09
N ALA A 426 0.12 -12.74 -20.54
CA ALA A 426 -0.20 -11.98 -19.33
C ALA A 426 0.40 -12.64 -18.07
N SER A 427 1.03 -11.84 -17.21
CA SER A 427 1.43 -12.21 -15.85
C SER A 427 0.45 -11.58 -14.87
N GLY A 428 -0.84 -11.83 -15.10
CA GLY A 428 -1.94 -11.20 -14.38
C GLY A 428 -2.39 -12.00 -13.17
N LEU A 429 -3.09 -11.31 -12.28
CA LEU A 429 -3.70 -11.92 -11.09
C LEU A 429 -4.96 -11.17 -10.65
N MET A 430 -5.81 -11.87 -9.90
CA MET A 430 -6.80 -11.29 -8.99
C MET A 430 -6.32 -11.51 -7.55
N GLY A 431 -6.30 -10.44 -6.76
CA GLY A 431 -6.04 -10.49 -5.32
C GLY A 431 -7.27 -10.06 -4.54
N LEU A 432 -7.63 -10.81 -3.50
CA LEU A 432 -8.63 -10.45 -2.50
C LEU A 432 -7.96 -10.37 -1.14
N PHE A 433 -8.30 -9.33 -0.37
CA PHE A 433 -7.67 -9.05 0.92
C PHE A 433 -8.73 -8.76 1.98
N SER A 434 -8.51 -9.23 3.19
CA SER A 434 -9.36 -8.94 4.34
C SER A 434 -9.48 -7.43 4.59
N PHE A 435 -10.70 -6.95 4.79
CA PHE A 435 -10.99 -5.57 5.19
C PHE A 435 -12.03 -5.55 6.32
N GLY A 436 -12.51 -4.38 6.74
CA GLY A 436 -13.52 -4.25 7.78
C GLY A 436 -12.95 -4.29 9.20
N GLY A 437 -13.69 -4.90 10.14
CA GLY A 437 -13.30 -4.91 11.55
C GLY A 437 -13.25 -3.48 12.13
N LYS A 438 -12.11 -3.11 12.74
CA LYS A 438 -11.91 -1.77 13.34
C LYS A 438 -12.09 -0.64 12.33
N VAL A 439 -11.75 -0.84 11.06
CA VAL A 439 -11.96 0.16 9.99
C VAL A 439 -13.43 0.58 9.92
N ASN A 440 -14.35 -0.40 10.05
CA ASN A 440 -15.80 -0.18 9.97
C ASN A 440 -16.40 0.39 11.27
N SER A 441 -15.61 0.61 12.32
CA SER A 441 -16.08 1.28 13.54
C SER A 441 -16.07 2.81 13.44
N PHE A 442 -15.45 3.36 12.40
CA PHE A 442 -15.39 4.80 12.18
C PHE A 442 -16.51 5.28 11.23
N SER A 443 -16.99 6.50 11.45
CA SER A 443 -17.89 7.14 10.49
C SER A 443 -17.19 7.41 9.15
N PRO A 444 -17.88 7.32 8.01
CA PRO A 444 -17.32 7.68 6.69
C PRO A 444 -16.74 9.10 6.61
N THR A 445 -17.12 9.99 7.53
CA THR A 445 -16.68 11.39 7.58
C THR A 445 -15.61 11.68 8.64
N THR A 446 -15.22 10.68 9.44
CA THR A 446 -14.18 10.84 10.48
C THR A 446 -12.84 11.26 9.87
N THR A 447 -12.47 10.64 8.76
CA THR A 447 -11.33 10.98 7.92
C THR A 447 -11.82 11.14 6.47
N ALA A 448 -10.93 11.44 5.53
CA ALA A 448 -11.33 11.54 4.12
C ALA A 448 -11.59 10.18 3.46
N VAL A 449 -11.24 9.05 4.10
CA VAL A 449 -11.57 7.70 3.61
C VAL A 449 -13.04 7.38 3.90
N PRO A 450 -13.92 7.25 2.87
CA PRO A 450 -15.35 7.04 3.08
C PRO A 450 -15.77 5.55 3.18
N HIS A 451 -14.84 4.60 2.90
CA HIS A 451 -15.13 3.17 2.80
C HIS A 451 -15.09 2.52 4.20
N ARG A 452 -16.24 2.57 4.92
CA ARG A 452 -16.35 2.15 6.33
C ARG A 452 -17.38 1.03 6.55
N ASP A 453 -17.80 0.38 5.48
CA ASP A 453 -18.73 -0.77 5.50
C ASP A 453 -18.31 -1.90 4.56
N SER A 454 -17.11 -1.82 4.00
CA SER A 454 -16.53 -2.87 3.17
C SER A 454 -15.94 -4.00 4.01
N VAL A 455 -15.93 -5.21 3.46
CA VAL A 455 -15.40 -6.42 4.11
C VAL A 455 -14.17 -6.99 3.39
N MET A 456 -13.99 -6.62 2.12
CA MET A 456 -12.84 -7.02 1.30
C MET A 456 -12.36 -5.86 0.45
N LEU A 457 -11.05 -5.93 0.12
CA LEU A 457 -10.40 -5.11 -0.89
C LEU A 457 -9.93 -6.05 -2.00
N ALA A 458 -10.25 -5.74 -3.25
CA ALA A 458 -9.87 -6.52 -4.42
C ALA A 458 -8.88 -5.76 -5.29
N SER A 459 -7.93 -6.48 -5.91
CA SER A 459 -7.05 -5.95 -6.95
C SER A 459 -7.06 -6.85 -8.18
N PHE A 460 -7.02 -6.24 -9.35
CA PHE A 460 -6.76 -6.87 -10.63
C PHE A 460 -5.48 -6.24 -11.18
N SER A 461 -4.43 -7.04 -11.28
CA SER A 461 -3.11 -6.53 -11.63
C SER A 461 -2.50 -7.32 -12.77
N ASN A 462 -1.73 -6.65 -13.60
CA ASN A 462 -0.90 -7.29 -14.60
C ASN A 462 0.50 -6.69 -14.57
N TYR A 463 1.51 -7.54 -14.81
CA TYR A 463 2.93 -7.19 -14.68
C TYR A 463 3.67 -7.65 -15.93
N TRP A 464 4.61 -6.84 -16.42
CA TRP A 464 5.43 -7.16 -17.59
C TRP A 464 6.76 -6.41 -17.56
N SER A 465 7.69 -6.77 -18.41
CA SER A 465 9.03 -6.13 -18.50
C SER A 465 9.27 -5.42 -19.84
N ASP A 466 8.69 -5.90 -20.93
CA ASP A 466 8.92 -5.33 -22.26
C ASP A 466 7.93 -4.19 -22.55
N ALA A 467 8.47 -3.02 -22.92
CA ALA A 467 7.65 -1.87 -23.30
C ALA A 467 6.81 -2.12 -24.56
N ALA A 468 7.30 -2.96 -25.49
CA ALA A 468 6.57 -3.31 -26.71
C ALA A 468 5.26 -4.07 -26.43
N ASP A 469 5.17 -4.72 -25.27
CA ASP A 469 3.99 -5.47 -24.85
C ASP A 469 2.90 -4.60 -24.21
N GLU A 470 3.17 -3.33 -23.93
CA GLU A 470 2.32 -2.46 -23.08
C GLU A 470 0.86 -2.47 -23.51
N THR A 471 0.59 -2.27 -24.79
CA THR A 471 -0.80 -2.19 -25.31
C THR A 471 -1.60 -3.45 -24.98
N ARG A 472 -1.07 -4.64 -25.29
CA ARG A 472 -1.78 -5.91 -25.05
C ARG A 472 -1.88 -6.25 -23.55
N GLN A 473 -0.88 -5.86 -22.74
CA GLN A 473 -0.88 -6.08 -21.32
C GLN A 473 -1.91 -5.20 -20.60
N LEU A 474 -2.03 -3.94 -21.01
CA LEU A 474 -3.06 -3.02 -20.54
C LEU A 474 -4.45 -3.49 -20.94
N GLN A 475 -4.63 -3.89 -22.20
CA GLN A 475 -5.91 -4.35 -22.72
C GLN A 475 -6.44 -5.52 -21.89
N TRP A 476 -5.59 -6.51 -21.57
CA TRP A 476 -6.01 -7.66 -20.78
C TRP A 476 -6.61 -7.28 -19.42
N VAL A 477 -5.93 -6.45 -18.64
CA VAL A 477 -6.40 -6.08 -17.29
C VAL A 477 -7.60 -5.13 -17.34
N ARG A 478 -7.67 -4.27 -18.34
CA ARG A 478 -8.80 -3.37 -18.59
C ARG A 478 -10.07 -4.14 -18.95
N GLU A 479 -9.96 -5.09 -19.87
CA GLU A 479 -11.08 -5.94 -20.29
C GLU A 479 -11.55 -6.84 -19.14
N LEU A 480 -10.64 -7.52 -18.44
CA LEU A 480 -10.98 -8.31 -17.25
C LEU A 480 -11.79 -7.49 -16.26
N TYR A 481 -11.29 -6.31 -15.88
CA TYR A 481 -11.94 -5.46 -14.89
C TYR A 481 -13.31 -4.96 -15.38
N ARG A 482 -13.39 -4.45 -16.62
CA ARG A 482 -14.64 -4.03 -17.24
C ARG A 482 -15.69 -5.15 -17.23
N ASP A 483 -15.31 -6.34 -17.64
CA ASP A 483 -16.23 -7.48 -17.77
C ASP A 483 -16.69 -7.99 -16.39
N VAL A 484 -15.83 -7.96 -15.37
CA VAL A 484 -16.21 -8.28 -13.99
C VAL A 484 -17.25 -7.29 -13.44
N TYR A 485 -17.13 -6.01 -13.78
CA TYR A 485 -18.06 -4.96 -13.35
C TYR A 485 -19.03 -4.51 -14.46
N ALA A 486 -19.31 -5.36 -15.45
CA ALA A 486 -20.16 -5.01 -16.60
C ALA A 486 -21.56 -4.51 -16.18
N THR A 487 -22.14 -5.08 -15.12
CA THR A 487 -23.46 -4.67 -14.60
C THR A 487 -23.49 -3.27 -13.97
N THR A 488 -22.33 -2.70 -13.70
CA THR A 488 -22.16 -1.36 -13.11
C THR A 488 -21.39 -0.40 -14.02
N GLY A 489 -21.37 -0.68 -15.33
CA GLY A 489 -20.73 0.19 -16.31
C GLY A 489 -19.20 0.04 -16.38
N GLY A 490 -18.68 -1.16 -16.05
CA GLY A 490 -17.25 -1.51 -16.15
C GLY A 490 -16.40 -1.08 -14.96
N VAL A 491 -16.99 -0.54 -13.90
CA VAL A 491 -16.33 -0.02 -12.69
C VAL A 491 -17.12 -0.35 -11.41
N PRO A 492 -16.47 -0.43 -10.22
CA PRO A 492 -17.15 -0.77 -8.97
C PRO A 492 -17.91 0.43 -8.38
N VAL A 493 -19.00 0.81 -9.00
CA VAL A 493 -19.87 1.90 -8.50
C VAL A 493 -20.33 1.59 -7.07
N PRO A 494 -20.20 2.53 -6.10
CA PRO A 494 -20.71 2.34 -4.74
C PRO A 494 -22.20 1.98 -4.73
N ASN A 495 -22.52 0.81 -4.15
CA ASN A 495 -23.88 0.27 -4.04
C ASN A 495 -23.99 -0.70 -2.85
N GLY A 496 -24.93 -1.63 -2.85
CA GLY A 496 -25.08 -2.67 -1.80
C GLY A 496 -24.07 -3.83 -1.86
N VAL A 497 -23.25 -3.90 -2.90
CA VAL A 497 -22.27 -4.99 -3.13
C VAL A 497 -20.84 -4.44 -3.25
N THR A 498 -20.63 -3.48 -4.13
CA THR A 498 -19.35 -2.79 -4.36
C THR A 498 -19.34 -1.43 -3.67
N ASP A 499 -18.15 -0.91 -3.36
CA ASP A 499 -18.01 0.31 -2.56
C ASP A 499 -16.99 1.31 -3.13
N GLY A 500 -16.69 1.23 -4.40
CA GLY A 500 -15.70 2.11 -5.03
C GLY A 500 -14.28 1.54 -5.01
N ASN A 501 -13.27 2.41 -5.05
CA ASN A 501 -11.87 2.02 -5.17
C ASN A 501 -10.98 2.67 -4.10
N TYR A 502 -9.85 2.03 -3.82
CA TYR A 502 -8.81 2.52 -2.90
C TYR A 502 -7.93 3.57 -3.58
N VAL A 503 -7.83 4.77 -2.99
CA VAL A 503 -7.14 5.90 -3.61
C VAL A 503 -5.63 5.66 -3.82
N ASN A 504 -4.98 4.81 -3.00
CA ASN A 504 -3.60 4.38 -3.19
C ASN A 504 -3.42 3.30 -4.28
N TRP A 505 -4.52 2.81 -4.86
CA TRP A 505 -4.52 2.09 -6.13
C TRP A 505 -5.16 2.98 -7.21
N PRO A 506 -4.47 4.08 -7.58
CA PRO A 506 -4.98 5.01 -8.56
C PRO A 506 -5.14 4.33 -9.92
N ASP A 507 -6.21 4.70 -10.62
CA ASP A 507 -6.56 4.17 -11.93
C ASP A 507 -7.19 5.27 -12.78
N VAL A 508 -6.44 5.83 -13.71
CA VAL A 508 -6.91 6.91 -14.59
C VAL A 508 -8.03 6.47 -15.52
N ASP A 509 -8.19 5.17 -15.75
CA ASP A 509 -9.27 4.63 -16.58
C ASP A 509 -10.66 4.89 -15.95
N LEU A 510 -10.75 5.15 -14.65
CA LEU A 510 -12.00 5.53 -13.98
C LEU A 510 -12.54 6.90 -14.42
N ALA A 511 -11.66 7.76 -14.96
CA ALA A 511 -12.02 9.04 -15.55
C ALA A 511 -12.23 8.98 -17.09
N ASP A 512 -11.95 7.84 -17.72
CA ASP A 512 -12.07 7.64 -19.15
C ASP A 512 -13.43 7.01 -19.51
N PRO A 513 -14.30 7.70 -20.29
CA PRO A 513 -15.60 7.18 -20.68
C PRO A 513 -15.53 5.90 -21.55
N ALA A 514 -14.39 5.56 -22.11
CA ALA A 514 -14.20 4.29 -22.81
C ALA A 514 -14.18 3.09 -21.84
N TRP A 515 -13.83 3.30 -20.57
CA TRP A 515 -13.74 2.27 -19.56
C TRP A 515 -14.75 2.42 -18.41
N ASN A 516 -15.12 3.64 -18.08
CA ASN A 516 -16.19 3.95 -17.12
C ASN A 516 -17.43 4.44 -17.88
N THR A 517 -18.32 3.52 -18.22
CA THR A 517 -19.59 3.84 -18.90
C THR A 517 -20.75 4.08 -17.93
N SER A 518 -20.47 4.08 -16.62
CA SER A 518 -21.46 4.39 -15.59
C SER A 518 -21.73 5.89 -15.48
N SER A 519 -22.78 6.26 -14.75
CA SER A 519 -23.06 7.65 -14.38
C SER A 519 -22.21 8.16 -13.21
N ALA A 520 -21.47 7.29 -12.50
CA ALA A 520 -20.65 7.66 -11.37
C ALA A 520 -19.29 8.21 -11.85
N PRO A 521 -18.95 9.47 -11.58
CA PRO A 521 -17.63 10.01 -11.90
C PRO A 521 -16.56 9.33 -11.02
N TRP A 522 -15.31 9.36 -11.48
CA TRP A 522 -14.17 8.80 -10.77
C TRP A 522 -14.07 9.30 -9.31
N SER A 523 -14.45 10.55 -9.07
CA SER A 523 -14.43 11.16 -7.74
C SER A 523 -15.42 10.50 -6.77
N THR A 524 -16.59 10.08 -7.24
CA THR A 524 -17.55 9.29 -6.44
C THR A 524 -17.01 7.91 -6.12
N ILE A 525 -16.29 7.28 -7.07
CA ILE A 525 -15.71 5.96 -6.88
C ILE A 525 -14.62 5.97 -5.78
N TYR A 526 -13.85 7.07 -5.65
CA TYR A 526 -12.83 7.20 -4.62
C TYR A 526 -13.33 7.82 -3.31
N TYR A 527 -14.19 8.83 -3.38
CA TYR A 527 -14.46 9.71 -2.24
C TYR A 527 -15.92 9.77 -1.80
N LYS A 528 -16.85 9.20 -2.58
CA LYS A 528 -18.29 9.27 -2.30
C LYS A 528 -18.70 10.72 -1.97
N ASP A 529 -19.46 10.92 -0.89
CA ASP A 529 -19.94 12.24 -0.44
C ASP A 529 -18.82 13.13 0.14
N ASN A 530 -17.66 12.57 0.49
CA ASN A 530 -16.53 13.34 1.01
C ASN A 530 -15.88 14.26 -0.06
N TYR A 531 -16.15 14.02 -1.36
CA TYR A 531 -15.53 14.80 -2.44
C TYR A 531 -15.85 16.28 -2.37
N ALA A 532 -17.09 16.66 -2.08
CA ALA A 532 -17.47 18.07 -1.98
C ALA A 532 -16.68 18.82 -0.91
N ARG A 533 -16.44 18.20 0.25
CA ARG A 533 -15.60 18.78 1.31
C ARG A 533 -14.14 18.89 0.87
N LEU A 534 -13.61 17.88 0.19
CA LEU A 534 -12.24 17.93 -0.36
C LEU A 534 -12.08 19.09 -1.35
N GLN A 535 -13.07 19.36 -2.21
CA GLN A 535 -13.07 20.49 -3.15
C GLN A 535 -13.03 21.84 -2.43
N GLN A 536 -13.82 22.02 -1.36
CA GLN A 536 -13.79 23.24 -0.54
C GLN A 536 -12.41 23.44 0.10
N ILE A 537 -11.82 22.37 0.64
CA ILE A 537 -10.48 22.43 1.23
C ILE A 537 -9.43 22.75 0.15
N LYS A 538 -9.54 22.15 -1.02
CA LYS A 538 -8.65 22.43 -2.16
C LYS A 538 -8.69 23.90 -2.54
N ALA A 539 -9.90 24.47 -2.73
CA ALA A 539 -10.08 25.88 -3.05
C ALA A 539 -9.50 26.82 -1.98
N ALA A 540 -9.60 26.45 -0.70
CA ALA A 540 -9.09 27.24 0.42
C ALA A 540 -7.58 27.13 0.64
N ARG A 541 -6.97 25.95 0.38
CA ARG A 541 -5.58 25.64 0.76
C ARG A 541 -4.60 25.58 -0.39
N ASP A 542 -5.09 25.40 -1.61
CA ASP A 542 -4.33 25.46 -2.86
C ASP A 542 -5.12 26.20 -3.94
N PRO A 543 -5.44 27.49 -3.72
CA PRO A 543 -6.35 28.27 -4.59
C PRO A 543 -5.80 28.47 -6.01
N ARG A 544 -4.51 28.23 -6.24
CA ARG A 544 -3.85 28.33 -7.54
C ARG A 544 -3.69 26.97 -8.23
N ASP A 545 -4.22 25.88 -7.63
CA ASP A 545 -4.08 24.50 -8.11
C ASP A 545 -2.62 24.12 -8.46
N ILE A 546 -1.69 24.48 -7.57
CA ILE A 546 -0.25 24.18 -7.73
C ILE A 546 0.01 22.68 -7.63
N PHE A 547 -0.70 22.01 -6.71
CA PHE A 547 -0.53 20.57 -6.44
C PHE A 547 -1.62 19.78 -7.13
N HIS A 548 -1.38 19.36 -8.36
CA HIS A 548 -2.37 18.60 -9.14
C HIS A 548 -1.75 17.45 -9.94
N HIS A 549 -2.59 16.49 -10.28
CA HIS A 549 -2.33 15.36 -11.16
C HIS A 549 -3.63 14.90 -11.85
N ALA A 550 -3.59 13.87 -12.68
CA ALA A 550 -4.74 13.44 -13.50
C ALA A 550 -6.03 13.17 -12.68
N LEU A 551 -5.90 12.61 -11.46
CA LEU A 551 -7.01 12.31 -10.54
C LEU A 551 -6.97 13.17 -9.27
N SER A 552 -6.37 14.35 -9.31
CA SER A 552 -6.37 15.26 -8.16
C SER A 552 -7.76 15.85 -7.92
N VAL A 553 -8.03 16.16 -6.66
CA VAL A 553 -9.23 16.90 -6.26
C VAL A 553 -9.26 18.25 -6.99
N ARG A 554 -10.36 18.55 -7.67
CA ARG A 554 -10.53 19.82 -8.40
C ARG A 554 -11.09 20.88 -7.46
N PRO A 555 -10.61 22.13 -7.46
CA PRO A 555 -11.26 23.21 -6.74
C PRO A 555 -12.68 23.39 -7.25
N HIS A 556 -13.59 23.81 -6.36
CA HIS A 556 -15.01 24.00 -6.69
C HIS A 556 -15.17 25.31 -7.46
#